data_fc5c3f0893498ca2963dc86ddea6e915
#
_entry.id   fc5c3f0893498ca2963dc86ddea6e915
#
_cell.length_a   1.000
_cell.length_b   1.000
_cell.length_c   1.000
_cell.angle_alpha   90.00
_cell.angle_beta   90.00
_cell.angle_gamma   90.00
#
_symmetry.space_group_name_H-M   'P 1'
#
loop_
_entity.id
_entity.type
_entity.pdbx_description
1 polymer ?
#
loop_
_entity_poly.entity_id
_entity_poly.type
_entity_poly.pdbx_seq_one_letter_code
_entity_poly.pdbx_strand_id
1 'polypeptide(L)'
;RSYTGQLIAEEALKKVLQAGLLSASSRSIRPWEFVVVRDRKMLQVLSECRIGSAKMLQHADCAIVVFADAEKSDVWVEDCSIAMANMHLMADALGLGSCWIQGRLREAPDGRSTEEYVQSALHVPTHYRLEAILSLGMPETHPAPHRIEELPVDQVHWEVF
;
A
#
# COMPACT_ATOMS: atom_id res chain seq x y z
N ARG A 1 10.19 -1.12 7.86
CA ARG A 1 10.59 -1.91 6.67
C ARG A 1 11.33 -3.20 7.05
N SER A 2 11.56 -3.40 8.32
CA SER A 2 12.05 -4.66 8.88
C SER A 2 10.98 -5.24 9.78
N TYR A 3 10.67 -6.51 9.59
CA TYR A 3 9.58 -7.19 10.28
C TYR A 3 10.10 -8.41 11.04
N THR A 4 9.51 -8.67 12.21
CA THR A 4 9.90 -9.80 13.09
C THR A 4 9.48 -11.17 12.54
N GLY A 5 8.59 -11.19 11.53
CA GLY A 5 7.96 -12.42 11.03
C GLY A 5 6.81 -12.94 11.91
N GLN A 6 6.46 -12.24 12.99
CA GLN A 6 5.28 -12.58 13.79
C GLN A 6 4.01 -12.27 12.99
N LEU A 7 3.00 -13.13 13.20
CA LEU A 7 1.71 -12.99 12.55
C LEU A 7 0.94 -11.77 13.11
N ILE A 8 0.33 -11.02 12.21
CA ILE A 8 -0.63 -9.98 12.56
C ILE A 8 -1.95 -10.64 12.98
N ALA A 9 -2.53 -10.18 14.09
CA ALA A 9 -3.84 -10.65 14.52
C ALA A 9 -4.90 -10.35 13.44
N GLU A 10 -5.79 -11.30 13.19
CA GLU A 10 -6.86 -11.20 12.19
C GLU A 10 -7.70 -9.92 12.35
N GLU A 11 -8.04 -9.59 13.62
CA GLU A 11 -8.83 -8.40 13.93
C GLU A 11 -8.08 -7.09 13.63
N ALA A 12 -6.75 -7.06 13.76
CA ALA A 12 -5.96 -5.91 13.38
C ALA A 12 -5.94 -5.72 11.85
N LEU A 13 -5.75 -6.81 11.11
CA LEU A 13 -5.81 -6.79 9.64
C LEU A 13 -7.19 -6.34 9.14
N LYS A 14 -8.28 -6.83 9.75
CA LYS A 14 -9.64 -6.38 9.42
C LYS A 14 -9.81 -4.88 9.63
N LYS A 15 -9.31 -4.31 10.73
CA LYS A 15 -9.39 -2.86 10.97
C LYS A 15 -8.64 -2.05 9.92
N VAL A 16 -7.46 -2.52 9.48
CA VAL A 16 -6.70 -1.88 8.41
C VAL A 16 -7.51 -1.89 7.10
N LEU A 17 -8.08 -3.04 6.73
CA LEU A 17 -8.92 -3.14 5.52
C LEU A 17 -10.19 -2.27 5.62
N GLN A 18 -10.84 -2.22 6.79
CA GLN A 18 -11.98 -1.35 7.03
C GLN A 18 -11.63 0.12 6.84
N ALA A 19 -10.46 0.58 7.31
CA ALA A 19 -10.00 1.94 7.10
C ALA A 19 -9.86 2.29 5.60
N GLY A 20 -9.34 1.35 4.79
CA GLY A 20 -9.31 1.51 3.33
C GLY A 20 -10.70 1.57 2.72
N LEU A 21 -11.59 0.63 3.08
CA LEU A 21 -12.95 0.54 2.53
C LEU A 21 -13.85 1.73 2.93
N LEU A 22 -13.61 2.35 4.08
CA LEU A 22 -14.33 3.52 4.59
C LEU A 22 -13.80 4.85 4.03
N SER A 23 -12.75 4.81 3.22
CA SER A 23 -12.13 6.02 2.66
C SER A 23 -13.08 6.80 1.77
N ALA A 24 -12.87 8.11 1.72
CA ALA A 24 -13.55 8.96 0.76
C ALA A 24 -13.05 8.67 -0.66
N SER A 25 -13.93 8.83 -1.64
CA SER A 25 -13.58 8.76 -3.05
C SER A 25 -14.36 9.80 -3.84
N SER A 26 -13.84 10.20 -4.98
CA SER A 26 -14.54 11.10 -5.90
C SER A 26 -15.93 10.54 -6.22
N ARG A 27 -16.95 11.39 -6.07
CA ARG A 27 -18.35 11.04 -6.37
C ARG A 27 -18.84 9.75 -5.69
N SER A 28 -18.17 9.32 -4.60
CA SER A 28 -18.43 8.07 -3.88
C SER A 28 -18.34 6.81 -4.76
N ILE A 29 -17.53 6.84 -5.81
CA ILE A 29 -17.38 5.73 -6.79
C ILE A 29 -16.70 4.53 -6.16
N ARG A 30 -15.70 4.74 -5.28
CA ARG A 30 -14.92 3.67 -4.62
C ARG A 30 -14.34 2.68 -5.64
N PRO A 31 -13.45 3.14 -6.54
CA PRO A 31 -12.98 2.33 -7.66
C PRO A 31 -11.97 1.25 -7.28
N TRP A 32 -11.51 1.25 -6.01
CA TRP A 32 -10.48 0.35 -5.52
C TRP A 32 -10.94 -1.09 -5.36
N GLU A 33 -9.99 -2.00 -5.59
CA GLU A 33 -10.06 -3.42 -5.25
C GLU A 33 -8.81 -3.78 -4.45
N PHE A 34 -8.97 -4.53 -3.37
CA PHE A 34 -7.86 -4.93 -2.50
C PHE A 34 -7.62 -6.43 -2.60
N VAL A 35 -6.41 -6.82 -2.97
CA VAL A 35 -5.97 -8.21 -2.91
C VAL A 35 -5.06 -8.39 -1.69
N VAL A 36 -5.51 -9.21 -0.73
CA VAL A 36 -4.77 -9.50 0.49
C VAL A 36 -3.95 -10.78 0.29
N VAL A 37 -2.64 -10.67 0.46
CA VAL A 37 -1.69 -11.79 0.28
C VAL A 37 -1.00 -12.09 1.60
N ARG A 38 -1.17 -13.31 2.11
CA ARG A 38 -0.45 -13.85 3.28
C ARG A 38 0.34 -15.12 2.97
N ASP A 39 0.16 -15.68 1.77
CA ASP A 39 0.94 -16.84 1.33
C ASP A 39 2.41 -16.47 1.16
N ARG A 40 3.29 -17.17 1.85
CA ARG A 40 4.73 -16.92 1.88
C ARG A 40 5.39 -17.00 0.50
N LYS A 41 4.94 -17.93 -0.34
CA LYS A 41 5.49 -18.10 -1.69
C LYS A 41 5.07 -16.92 -2.57
N MET A 42 3.81 -16.47 -2.44
CA MET A 42 3.33 -15.32 -3.18
C MET A 42 3.99 -14.01 -2.70
N LEU A 43 4.19 -13.83 -1.40
CA LEU A 43 4.96 -12.69 -0.88
C LEU A 43 6.40 -12.68 -1.41
N GLN A 44 7.03 -13.86 -1.54
CA GLN A 44 8.34 -13.98 -2.17
C GLN A 44 8.30 -13.57 -3.64
N VAL A 45 7.29 -14.00 -4.41
CA VAL A 45 7.08 -13.58 -5.80
C VAL A 45 6.91 -12.08 -5.89
N LEU A 46 6.02 -11.50 -5.08
CA LEU A 46 5.77 -10.05 -5.08
C LEU A 46 6.98 -9.24 -4.64
N SER A 47 7.92 -9.80 -3.88
CA SER A 47 9.15 -9.11 -3.49
C SER A 47 10.07 -8.79 -4.67
N GLU A 48 9.87 -9.44 -5.80
CA GLU A 48 10.63 -9.24 -7.05
C GLU A 48 9.86 -8.35 -8.06
N CYS A 49 8.68 -7.86 -7.73
CA CYS A 49 7.82 -7.14 -8.67
C CYS A 49 8.38 -5.77 -9.10
N ARG A 50 9.39 -5.27 -8.40
CA ARG A 50 9.93 -3.94 -8.63
C ARG A 50 11.45 -3.88 -8.44
N ILE A 51 12.14 -3.18 -9.34
CA ILE A 51 13.56 -2.88 -9.20
C ILE A 51 13.80 -2.08 -7.92
N GLY A 52 14.61 -2.63 -7.01
CA GLY A 52 15.21 -1.94 -5.87
C GLY A 52 14.33 -1.73 -4.62
N SER A 53 13.01 -2.01 -4.62
CA SER A 53 12.16 -1.51 -3.54
C SER A 53 11.01 -2.38 -3.02
N ALA A 54 11.00 -3.69 -3.24
CA ALA A 54 9.93 -4.57 -2.76
C ALA A 54 10.41 -5.68 -1.80
N LYS A 55 11.70 -5.76 -1.54
CA LYS A 55 12.33 -6.86 -0.75
C LYS A 55 11.78 -7.05 0.65
N MET A 56 11.21 -5.99 1.29
CA MET A 56 10.59 -6.12 2.61
C MET A 56 9.41 -7.08 2.62
N LEU A 57 8.77 -7.37 1.47
CA LEU A 57 7.69 -8.35 1.38
C LEU A 57 8.12 -9.76 1.75
N GLN A 58 9.40 -10.12 1.61
CA GLN A 58 9.93 -11.43 2.02
C GLN A 58 9.73 -11.72 3.51
N HIS A 59 9.73 -10.67 4.33
CA HIS A 59 9.62 -10.76 5.78
C HIS A 59 8.30 -10.20 6.33
N ALA A 60 7.46 -9.59 5.48
CA ALA A 60 6.15 -9.13 5.85
C ALA A 60 5.22 -10.31 6.18
N ASP A 61 4.26 -10.11 7.08
CA ASP A 61 3.20 -11.09 7.32
C ASP A 61 2.12 -11.01 6.24
N CYS A 62 1.91 -9.80 5.70
CA CYS A 62 0.84 -9.53 4.76
C CYS A 62 1.25 -8.47 3.75
N ALA A 63 0.69 -8.56 2.55
CA ALA A 63 0.65 -7.49 1.57
C ALA A 63 -0.81 -7.18 1.20
N ILE A 64 -1.18 -5.91 1.14
CA ILE A 64 -2.45 -5.46 0.56
C ILE A 64 -2.10 -4.78 -0.77
N VAL A 65 -2.47 -5.41 -1.87
CA VAL A 65 -2.25 -4.89 -3.21
C VAL A 65 -3.48 -4.09 -3.63
N VAL A 66 -3.28 -2.83 -3.99
CA VAL A 66 -4.35 -1.90 -4.31
C VAL A 66 -4.42 -1.70 -5.81
N PHE A 67 -5.53 -2.14 -6.36
CA PHE A 67 -5.91 -1.93 -7.76
C PHE A 67 -7.12 -0.99 -7.84
N ALA A 68 -7.37 -0.47 -9.02
CA ALA A 68 -8.58 0.26 -9.35
C ALA A 68 -9.12 -0.12 -10.71
N ASP A 69 -10.43 -0.07 -10.83
CA ASP A 69 -11.11 0.00 -12.12
C ASP A 69 -11.01 1.44 -12.65
N ALA A 70 -10.02 1.68 -13.52
CA ALA A 70 -9.72 3.00 -14.06
C ALA A 70 -10.80 3.51 -15.04
N GLU A 71 -11.72 2.65 -15.48
CA GLU A 71 -12.85 3.07 -16.33
C GLU A 71 -13.97 3.71 -15.50
N LYS A 72 -14.04 3.37 -14.19
CA LYS A 72 -15.05 3.93 -13.27
C LYS A 72 -14.72 5.33 -12.77
N SER A 73 -13.42 5.67 -12.63
CA SER A 73 -12.99 6.95 -12.05
C SER A 73 -11.78 7.50 -12.78
N ASP A 74 -11.88 8.74 -13.22
CA ASP A 74 -10.80 9.53 -13.84
C ASP A 74 -9.74 9.98 -12.82
N VAL A 75 -10.07 9.94 -11.53
CA VAL A 75 -9.21 10.24 -10.38
C VAL A 75 -8.94 9.01 -9.51
N TRP A 76 -8.88 7.83 -10.12
CA TRP A 76 -8.66 6.58 -9.42
C TRP A 76 -7.34 6.53 -8.63
N VAL A 77 -6.32 7.25 -9.09
CA VAL A 77 -5.02 7.33 -8.41
C VAL A 77 -5.15 8.01 -7.06
N GLU A 78 -5.83 9.16 -7.04
CA GLU A 78 -6.11 9.92 -5.83
C GLU A 78 -7.00 9.12 -4.87
N ASP A 79 -8.08 8.51 -5.40
CA ASP A 79 -8.99 7.67 -4.62
C ASP A 79 -8.23 6.50 -3.94
N CYS A 80 -7.41 5.77 -4.70
CA CYS A 80 -6.58 4.68 -4.16
C CYS A 80 -5.52 5.17 -3.18
N SER A 81 -4.92 6.33 -3.44
CA SER A 81 -3.92 6.93 -2.56
C SER A 81 -4.52 7.31 -1.21
N ILE A 82 -5.75 7.85 -1.18
CA ILE A 82 -6.49 8.13 0.07
C ILE A 82 -6.74 6.83 0.84
N ALA A 83 -7.22 5.78 0.17
CA ALA A 83 -7.46 4.49 0.81
C ALA A 83 -6.16 3.90 1.39
N MET A 84 -5.07 3.97 0.64
CA MET A 84 -3.73 3.54 1.10
C MET A 84 -3.27 4.34 2.33
N ALA A 85 -3.41 5.67 2.31
CA ALA A 85 -3.03 6.53 3.43
C ALA A 85 -3.81 6.17 4.71
N ASN A 86 -5.12 5.95 4.60
CA ASN A 86 -5.95 5.55 5.73
C ASN A 86 -5.57 4.16 6.28
N MET A 87 -5.28 3.20 5.41
CA MET A 87 -4.77 1.89 5.84
C MET A 87 -3.41 2.02 6.54
N HIS A 88 -2.53 2.88 6.04
CA HIS A 88 -1.21 3.13 6.62
C HIS A 88 -1.31 3.76 8.01
N LEU A 89 -2.16 4.78 8.18
CA LEU A 89 -2.44 5.41 9.47
C LEU A 89 -3.07 4.42 10.47
N MET A 90 -4.03 3.60 10.02
CA MET A 90 -4.63 2.58 10.88
C MET A 90 -3.60 1.54 11.31
N ALA A 91 -2.71 1.11 10.42
CA ALA A 91 -1.64 0.17 10.76
C ALA A 91 -0.75 0.75 11.87
N ASP A 92 -0.32 2.01 11.74
CA ASP A 92 0.49 2.70 12.75
C ASP A 92 -0.25 2.80 14.09
N ALA A 93 -1.53 3.21 14.08
CA ALA A 93 -2.37 3.29 15.29
C ALA A 93 -2.54 1.95 16.01
N LEU A 94 -2.39 0.83 15.30
CA LEU A 94 -2.43 -0.53 15.87
C LEU A 94 -1.04 -1.07 16.23
N GLY A 95 0.02 -0.26 16.13
CA GLY A 95 1.39 -0.67 16.40
C GLY A 95 2.00 -1.59 15.34
N LEU A 96 1.40 -1.66 14.14
CA LEU A 96 1.92 -2.42 13.02
C LEU A 96 2.91 -1.59 12.22
N GLY A 97 3.94 -2.25 11.69
CA GLY A 97 4.79 -1.69 10.66
C GLY A 97 4.14 -1.79 9.30
N SER A 98 4.18 -0.72 8.52
CA SER A 98 3.72 -0.73 7.14
C SER A 98 4.64 0.09 6.23
N CYS A 99 4.63 -0.24 4.94
CA CYS A 99 5.40 0.50 3.95
C CYS A 99 4.66 0.52 2.62
N TRP A 100 4.54 1.73 2.06
CA TRP A 100 4.08 1.94 0.69
C TRP A 100 5.13 1.49 -0.32
N ILE A 101 4.79 0.53 -1.17
CA ILE A 101 5.60 0.07 -2.29
C ILE A 101 4.91 0.55 -3.56
N GLN A 102 5.47 1.58 -4.18
CA GLN A 102 4.92 2.15 -5.42
C GLN A 102 4.92 1.11 -6.53
N GLY A 103 3.74 0.81 -7.10
CA GLY A 103 3.58 -0.09 -8.23
C GLY A 103 3.40 0.66 -9.56
N ARG A 104 2.53 1.65 -9.56
CA ARG A 104 2.22 2.48 -10.72
C ARG A 104 3.49 3.15 -11.28
N LEU A 105 3.68 3.09 -12.60
CA LEU A 105 4.83 3.68 -13.30
C LEU A 105 6.18 3.18 -12.78
N ARG A 106 6.27 1.89 -12.44
CA ARG A 106 7.51 1.21 -12.04
C ARG A 106 7.72 -0.03 -12.89
N GLU A 107 8.96 -0.54 -12.86
CA GLU A 107 9.42 -1.65 -13.68
C GLU A 107 9.89 -2.81 -12.80
N ALA A 108 9.64 -4.02 -13.26
CA ALA A 108 10.14 -5.26 -12.71
C ALA A 108 11.51 -5.62 -13.34
N PRO A 109 12.34 -6.45 -12.66
CA PRO A 109 13.66 -6.84 -13.18
C PRO A 109 13.65 -7.60 -14.50
N ASP A 110 12.52 -8.18 -14.89
CA ASP A 110 12.34 -8.93 -16.14
C ASP A 110 11.92 -8.06 -17.34
N GLY A 111 11.89 -6.74 -17.17
CA GLY A 111 11.54 -5.76 -18.20
C GLY A 111 10.06 -5.48 -18.37
N ARG A 112 9.18 -6.19 -17.64
CA ARG A 112 7.75 -5.84 -17.58
C ARG A 112 7.53 -4.62 -16.68
N SER A 113 6.40 -3.94 -16.86
CA SER A 113 5.94 -3.01 -15.81
C SER A 113 5.66 -3.78 -14.52
N THR A 114 5.80 -3.11 -13.36
CA THR A 114 5.40 -3.68 -12.07
C THR A 114 3.91 -4.09 -12.09
N GLU A 115 3.06 -3.33 -12.79
CA GLU A 115 1.64 -3.63 -12.97
C GLU A 115 1.45 -4.98 -13.66
N GLU A 116 2.05 -5.19 -14.83
CA GLU A 116 1.95 -6.45 -15.58
C GLU A 116 2.48 -7.65 -14.79
N TYR A 117 3.59 -7.45 -14.08
CA TYR A 117 4.17 -8.47 -13.22
C TYR A 117 3.18 -8.90 -12.12
N VAL A 118 2.62 -7.95 -11.39
CA VAL A 118 1.71 -8.19 -10.25
C VAL A 118 0.37 -8.75 -10.73
N GLN A 119 -0.19 -8.22 -11.82
CA GLN A 119 -1.41 -8.75 -12.43
C GLN A 119 -1.25 -10.21 -12.84
N SER A 120 -0.14 -10.54 -13.49
CA SER A 120 0.16 -11.92 -13.88
C SER A 120 0.29 -12.84 -12.67
N ALA A 121 1.01 -12.42 -11.63
CA ALA A 121 1.22 -13.22 -10.41
C ALA A 121 -0.08 -13.47 -9.63
N LEU A 122 -0.98 -12.49 -9.58
CA LEU A 122 -2.22 -12.54 -8.81
C LEU A 122 -3.46 -12.87 -9.66
N HIS A 123 -3.29 -13.13 -10.96
CA HIS A 123 -4.37 -13.39 -11.91
C HIS A 123 -5.42 -12.28 -11.97
N VAL A 124 -4.98 -11.03 -11.85
CA VAL A 124 -5.86 -9.85 -11.90
C VAL A 124 -6.15 -9.49 -13.35
N PRO A 125 -7.41 -9.26 -13.74
CA PRO A 125 -7.77 -8.84 -15.09
C PRO A 125 -7.09 -7.54 -15.49
N THR A 126 -6.70 -7.43 -16.78
CA THR A 126 -5.85 -6.33 -17.29
C THR A 126 -6.52 -4.96 -17.32
N HIS A 127 -7.85 -4.87 -17.17
CA HIS A 127 -8.56 -3.60 -17.07
C HIS A 127 -8.38 -2.92 -15.70
N TYR A 128 -8.01 -3.68 -14.65
CA TYR A 128 -7.63 -3.08 -13.38
C TYR A 128 -6.23 -2.50 -13.45
N ARG A 129 -6.04 -1.34 -12.86
CA ARG A 129 -4.75 -0.65 -12.81
C ARG A 129 -4.14 -0.74 -11.42
N LEU A 130 -2.85 -1.01 -11.34
CA LEU A 130 -2.13 -1.10 -10.08
C LEU A 130 -1.72 0.28 -9.59
N GLU A 131 -2.12 0.65 -8.35
CA GLU A 131 -1.56 1.82 -7.68
C GLU A 131 -0.30 1.47 -6.90
N ALA A 132 -0.44 0.64 -5.87
CA ALA A 132 0.65 0.34 -4.97
C ALA A 132 0.39 -0.94 -4.17
N ILE A 133 1.40 -1.37 -3.41
CA ILE A 133 1.32 -2.47 -2.45
C ILE A 133 1.63 -1.93 -1.06
N LEU A 134 0.77 -2.18 -0.08
CA LEU A 134 1.03 -1.92 1.32
C LEU A 134 1.60 -3.19 1.95
N SER A 135 2.88 -3.21 2.31
CA SER A 135 3.43 -4.28 3.14
C SER A 135 3.06 -4.06 4.60
N LEU A 136 2.71 -5.13 5.32
CA LEU A 136 2.32 -5.12 6.73
C LEU A 136 3.06 -6.20 7.51
N GLY A 137 3.47 -5.88 8.74
CA GLY A 137 4.10 -6.84 9.64
C GLY A 137 4.29 -6.26 11.03
N MET A 138 4.65 -7.11 11.98
CA MET A 138 5.11 -6.65 13.29
C MET A 138 6.51 -6.04 13.12
N PRO A 139 6.71 -4.75 13.43
CA PRO A 139 7.98 -4.09 13.18
C PRO A 139 9.05 -4.57 14.18
N GLU A 140 10.29 -4.73 13.73
CA GLU A 140 11.43 -5.00 14.64
C GLU A 140 11.72 -3.79 15.52
N THR A 141 11.57 -2.59 14.96
CA THR A 141 11.80 -1.32 15.66
C THR A 141 10.81 -0.28 15.15
N HIS A 142 10.38 0.59 16.03
CA HIS A 142 9.66 1.80 15.63
C HIS A 142 10.66 2.95 15.46
N PRO A 143 10.59 3.72 14.36
CA PRO A 143 11.37 4.94 14.23
C PRO A 143 10.96 5.94 15.31
N ALA A 144 11.86 6.83 15.69
CA ALA A 144 11.51 7.94 16.57
C ALA A 144 10.43 8.81 15.89
N PRO A 145 9.42 9.28 16.64
CA PRO A 145 8.42 10.18 16.09
C PRO A 145 9.05 11.50 15.65
N HIS A 146 8.49 12.11 14.61
CA HIS A 146 8.87 13.47 14.23
C HIS A 146 8.48 14.45 15.33
N ARG A 147 9.32 15.46 15.56
CA ARG A 147 9.04 16.51 16.52
C ARG A 147 8.18 17.58 15.85
N ILE A 148 7.20 18.10 16.58
CA ILE A 148 6.30 19.14 16.06
C ILE A 148 7.08 20.40 15.64
N GLU A 149 8.12 20.73 16.39
CA GLU A 149 8.98 21.90 16.14
C GLU A 149 9.82 21.78 14.86
N GLU A 150 9.95 20.57 14.31
CA GLU A 150 10.71 20.29 13.08
C GLU A 150 9.83 20.27 11.83
N LEU A 151 8.51 20.47 11.98
CA LEU A 151 7.60 20.48 10.85
C LEU A 151 7.85 21.72 9.97
N PRO A 152 7.84 21.55 8.63
CA PRO A 152 8.09 22.64 7.69
C PRO A 152 6.85 23.55 7.56
N VAL A 153 6.53 24.25 8.64
CA VAL A 153 5.32 25.12 8.72
C VAL A 153 5.35 26.29 7.73
N ASP A 154 6.54 26.64 7.25
CA ASP A 154 6.77 27.61 6.18
C ASP A 154 6.22 27.17 4.82
N GLN A 155 5.88 25.90 4.65
CA GLN A 155 5.18 25.39 3.47
C GLN A 155 3.66 25.63 3.51
N VAL A 156 3.15 26.20 4.61
CA VAL A 156 1.73 26.55 4.78
C VAL A 156 1.55 28.03 4.52
N HIS A 157 0.86 28.35 3.43
CA HIS A 157 0.52 29.72 3.05
C HIS A 157 -0.92 30.00 3.41
N TRP A 158 -1.18 31.22 3.87
CA TRP A 158 -2.51 31.68 4.26
C TRP A 158 -3.05 32.66 3.24
N GLU A 159 -4.27 32.42 2.73
CA GLU A 159 -5.00 33.22 1.74
C GLU A 159 -4.32 33.22 0.36
N VAL A 160 -3.04 33.58 0.29
CA VAL A 160 -2.24 33.66 -0.96
C VAL A 160 -0.91 32.95 -0.78
N PHE A 161 -0.32 32.54 -1.91
CA PHE A 161 1.02 31.93 -1.92
C PHE A 161 2.09 33.02 -1.76
#